data_fa7565e76311ebe2ec54f24580d716b3
#
_entry.id   fa7565e76311ebe2ec54f24580d716b3
#
_cell.length_a   1.000
_cell.length_b   1.000
_cell.length_c   1.000
_cell.angle_alpha   90.00
_cell.angle_beta   90.00
_cell.angle_gamma   90.00
#
_symmetry.space_group_name_H-M   'P 1'
#
loop_
_entity.id
_entity.type
_entity.pdbx_description
1 polymer ?
#
loop_
_entity_poly.entity_id
_entity_poly.type
_entity_poly.pdbx_seq_one_letter_code
_entity_poly.pdbx_strand_id
1 'polypeptide(L)'
;MTRKLLTHSLFATLALLAALAAAPARADHRDDVANQLKNQIDGVKVGITAANIIYLSHPQAKEMSLGCAGRNYQNELYAKQDGRKPKPAFMDLVGSAAAIVFTVPKDNTLTGTTRCMKRMGLLRGDTIKMRYRRLNYECTRTKTEASIAITRGTDE
;
A
#
# COMPACT_ATOMS: atom_id res chain seq x y z
N MET A 1 15.33 -55.16 -50.03
CA MET A 1 14.23 -55.20 -49.04
C MET A 1 14.67 -54.54 -47.76
N THR A 2 13.86 -53.72 -47.15
CA THR A 2 14.08 -52.97 -45.89
C THR A 2 14.46 -51.50 -46.05
N ARG A 3 13.49 -50.67 -46.40
CA ARG A 3 13.47 -49.22 -46.11
C ARG A 3 12.04 -48.90 -45.72
N LYS A 4 11.71 -48.84 -44.40
CA LYS A 4 10.51 -48.23 -43.82
C LYS A 4 10.61 -48.39 -42.32
N LEU A 5 11.25 -47.49 -41.57
CA LEU A 5 11.09 -47.34 -40.11
C LEU A 5 11.95 -46.15 -39.59
N LEU A 6 11.72 -44.93 -40.11
CA LEU A 6 12.45 -43.77 -39.57
C LEU A 6 11.68 -42.45 -39.68
N THR A 7 10.36 -42.48 -39.63
CA THR A 7 9.57 -41.23 -39.75
C THR A 7 8.56 -40.99 -38.64
N HIS A 8 8.57 -41.71 -37.54
CA HIS A 8 7.59 -41.53 -36.46
C HIS A 8 8.10 -40.93 -35.15
N SER A 9 9.42 -40.56 -35.10
CA SER A 9 10.02 -40.10 -33.84
C SER A 9 10.21 -38.59 -33.70
N LEU A 10 9.86 -37.79 -34.70
CA LEU A 10 10.08 -36.34 -34.70
C LEU A 10 8.88 -35.48 -34.28
N PHE A 11 7.70 -36.07 -34.16
CA PHE A 11 6.49 -35.31 -33.79
C PHE A 11 6.13 -35.33 -32.29
N ALA A 12 6.77 -36.20 -31.51
CA ALA A 12 6.49 -36.36 -30.09
C ALA A 12 7.22 -35.35 -29.17
N THR A 13 8.27 -34.69 -29.65
CA THR A 13 9.07 -33.77 -28.83
C THR A 13 8.64 -32.31 -28.85
N LEU A 14 7.78 -31.91 -29.79
CA LEU A 14 7.33 -30.52 -29.92
C LEU A 14 6.12 -30.18 -29.03
N ALA A 15 5.38 -31.17 -28.54
CA ALA A 15 4.19 -30.96 -27.69
C ALA A 15 4.51 -30.70 -26.21
N LEU A 16 5.73 -30.96 -25.74
CA LEU A 16 6.07 -30.85 -24.32
C LEU A 16 6.61 -29.46 -23.92
N LEU A 17 6.94 -28.60 -24.87
CA LEU A 17 7.48 -27.24 -24.59
C LEU A 17 6.40 -26.15 -24.44
N ALA A 18 5.16 -26.43 -24.75
CA ALA A 18 4.07 -25.43 -24.68
C ALA A 18 3.38 -25.34 -23.30
N ALA A 19 3.68 -26.21 -22.35
CA ALA A 19 3.01 -26.26 -21.04
C ALA A 19 3.71 -25.43 -19.94
N LEU A 20 4.81 -24.73 -20.22
CA LEU A 20 5.60 -24.00 -19.21
C LEU A 20 5.31 -22.49 -19.17
N ALA A 21 4.33 -21.97 -19.88
CA ALA A 21 4.15 -20.51 -20.03
C ALA A 21 2.93 -19.91 -19.30
N ALA A 22 2.30 -20.62 -18.39
CA ALA A 22 1.21 -20.03 -17.60
C ALA A 22 1.48 -20.22 -16.11
N ALA A 23 2.57 -19.62 -15.61
CA ALA A 23 2.61 -19.29 -14.19
C ALA A 23 1.51 -18.23 -13.98
N PRO A 24 0.48 -18.46 -13.12
CA PRO A 24 -0.45 -17.40 -12.78
C PRO A 24 0.38 -16.25 -12.22
N ALA A 25 0.22 -15.06 -12.81
CA ALA A 25 0.77 -13.84 -12.24
C ALA A 25 0.28 -13.82 -10.78
N ARG A 26 1.18 -14.03 -9.82
CA ARG A 26 0.86 -13.89 -8.40
C ARG A 26 0.39 -12.46 -8.25
N ALA A 27 -0.89 -12.29 -7.95
CA ALA A 27 -1.41 -11.01 -7.50
C ALA A 27 -0.45 -10.50 -6.42
N ASP A 28 0.08 -9.30 -6.60
CA ASP A 28 0.98 -8.72 -5.61
C ASP A 28 0.18 -8.63 -4.31
N HIS A 29 0.76 -9.04 -3.20
CA HIS A 29 0.14 -8.97 -1.87
C HIS A 29 -0.50 -7.58 -1.60
N ARG A 30 -0.03 -6.53 -2.24
CA ARG A 30 -0.62 -5.19 -2.17
C ARG A 30 -1.99 -5.06 -2.85
N ASP A 31 -2.23 -5.80 -3.94
CA ASP A 31 -3.53 -5.83 -4.58
C ASP A 31 -4.58 -6.45 -3.64
N ASP A 32 -4.19 -7.48 -2.89
CA ASP A 32 -5.06 -8.07 -1.87
C ASP A 32 -5.35 -7.07 -0.75
N VAL A 33 -4.35 -6.34 -0.28
CA VAL A 33 -4.51 -5.29 0.73
C VAL A 33 -5.37 -4.14 0.21
N ALA A 34 -5.19 -3.70 -1.04
CA ALA A 34 -6.01 -2.66 -1.66
C ALA A 34 -7.48 -3.11 -1.78
N ASN A 35 -7.73 -4.37 -2.12
CA ASN A 35 -9.07 -4.95 -2.13
C ASN A 35 -9.68 -5.04 -0.72
N GLN A 36 -8.89 -5.37 0.30
CA GLN A 36 -9.35 -5.32 1.70
C GLN A 36 -9.74 -3.90 2.11
N LEU A 37 -8.94 -2.89 1.77
CA LEU A 37 -9.28 -1.48 2.02
C LEU A 37 -10.62 -1.09 1.39
N LYS A 38 -10.82 -1.46 0.11
CA LYS A 38 -12.07 -1.21 -0.61
C LYS A 38 -13.28 -1.90 0.04
N ASN A 39 -13.10 -3.13 0.54
CA ASN A 39 -14.21 -3.93 1.07
C ASN A 39 -14.54 -3.59 2.54
N GLN A 40 -13.59 -3.05 3.30
CA GLN A 40 -13.75 -2.82 4.74
C GLN A 40 -13.91 -1.33 5.11
N ILE A 41 -13.62 -0.42 4.19
CA ILE A 41 -13.77 1.03 4.43
C ILE A 41 -14.72 1.61 3.39
N ASP A 42 -15.88 2.05 3.85
CA ASP A 42 -16.88 2.66 2.98
C ASP A 42 -16.30 3.89 2.26
N GLY A 43 -16.55 3.98 0.95
CA GLY A 43 -16.10 5.09 0.11
C GLY A 43 -14.69 4.96 -0.43
N VAL A 44 -13.89 3.96 -0.03
CA VAL A 44 -12.60 3.67 -0.65
C VAL A 44 -12.81 3.05 -2.03
N LYS A 45 -12.13 3.60 -3.02
CA LYS A 45 -12.07 3.06 -4.39
C LYS A 45 -10.61 2.81 -4.75
N VAL A 46 -10.36 1.66 -5.35
CA VAL A 46 -9.04 1.32 -5.91
C VAL A 46 -8.96 1.91 -7.31
N GLY A 47 -7.95 2.71 -7.56
CA GLY A 47 -7.66 3.35 -8.84
C GLY A 47 -6.59 2.61 -9.63
N ILE A 48 -5.81 3.36 -10.40
CA ILE A 48 -4.73 2.82 -11.22
C ILE A 48 -3.52 2.42 -10.37
N THR A 49 -2.75 1.47 -10.88
CA THR A 49 -1.42 1.13 -10.35
C THR A 49 -0.38 1.69 -11.30
N ALA A 50 0.54 2.52 -10.80
CA ALA A 50 1.65 3.05 -11.57
C ALA A 50 2.90 3.12 -10.71
N ALA A 51 4.06 2.77 -11.27
CA ALA A 51 5.35 2.77 -10.58
C ALA A 51 5.33 2.04 -9.21
N ASN A 52 4.65 0.89 -9.15
CA ASN A 52 4.44 0.11 -7.92
C ASN A 52 3.65 0.84 -6.81
N ILE A 53 2.88 1.84 -7.16
CA ILE A 53 1.96 2.56 -6.26
C ILE A 53 0.54 2.30 -6.73
N ILE A 54 -0.32 1.83 -5.82
CA ILE A 54 -1.75 1.72 -6.03
C ILE A 54 -2.39 3.01 -5.54
N TYR A 55 -2.99 3.77 -6.45
CA TYR A 55 -3.71 4.97 -6.09
C TYR A 55 -5.10 4.60 -5.56
N LEU A 56 -5.47 5.24 -4.47
CA LEU A 56 -6.75 5.07 -3.80
C LEU A 56 -7.48 6.40 -3.79
N SER A 57 -8.79 6.37 -3.76
CA SER A 57 -9.60 7.59 -3.57
C SER A 57 -10.63 7.39 -2.46
N HIS A 58 -10.87 8.47 -1.71
CA HIS A 58 -11.87 8.51 -0.65
C HIS A 58 -12.33 9.95 -0.43
N PRO A 59 -13.63 10.23 -0.12
CA PRO A 59 -14.14 11.60 0.04
C PRO A 59 -13.45 12.44 1.13
N GLN A 60 -12.84 11.80 2.13
CA GLN A 60 -12.13 12.49 3.22
C GLN A 60 -10.64 12.71 2.95
N ALA A 61 -10.10 12.21 1.84
CA ALA A 61 -8.72 12.39 1.44
C ALA A 61 -8.64 13.02 0.05
N LYS A 62 -7.74 14.00 -0.12
CA LYS A 62 -7.41 14.58 -1.42
C LYS A 62 -6.58 13.59 -2.26
N GLU A 63 -5.65 12.94 -1.59
CA GLU A 63 -4.79 11.91 -2.16
C GLU A 63 -4.65 10.77 -1.16
N MET A 64 -4.61 9.55 -1.66
CA MET A 64 -4.34 8.36 -0.87
C MET A 64 -3.66 7.33 -1.77
N SER A 65 -2.67 6.63 -1.23
CA SER A 65 -1.98 5.59 -1.99
C SER A 65 -1.40 4.51 -1.08
N LEU A 66 -1.27 3.32 -1.65
CA LEU A 66 -0.56 2.19 -1.09
C LEU A 66 0.65 1.91 -1.97
N GLY A 67 1.83 2.18 -1.45
CA GLY A 67 3.09 2.04 -2.17
C GLY A 67 4.09 1.15 -1.46
N CYS A 68 5.36 1.28 -1.86
CA CYS A 68 6.50 0.66 -1.20
C CYS A 68 7.41 1.72 -0.62
N ALA A 69 7.72 1.61 0.67
CA ALA A 69 8.77 2.41 1.28
C ALA A 69 10.14 1.83 0.92
N GLY A 70 10.90 2.60 0.15
CA GLY A 70 12.29 2.31 -0.16
C GLY A 70 12.54 1.00 -0.95
N ARG A 71 13.77 0.49 -0.86
CA ARG A 71 14.23 -0.71 -1.60
C ARG A 71 13.71 -2.04 -1.02
N ASN A 72 13.16 -2.04 0.19
CA ASN A 72 12.80 -3.27 0.91
C ASN A 72 11.34 -3.71 0.66
N TYR A 73 10.64 -3.11 -0.31
CA TYR A 73 9.26 -3.47 -0.69
C TYR A 73 8.27 -3.51 0.49
N GLN A 74 8.52 -2.73 1.53
CA GLN A 74 7.60 -2.59 2.65
C GLN A 74 6.40 -1.73 2.26
N ASN A 75 5.21 -2.11 2.70
CA ASN A 75 4.03 -1.30 2.46
C ASN A 75 4.18 0.10 3.06
N GLU A 76 3.83 1.11 2.27
CA GLU A 76 3.67 2.49 2.70
C GLU A 76 2.23 2.93 2.43
N LEU A 77 1.55 3.37 3.47
CA LEU A 77 0.28 4.04 3.35
C LEU A 77 0.52 5.55 3.38
N TYR A 78 0.21 6.22 2.28
CA TYR A 78 0.22 7.68 2.19
C TYR A 78 -1.20 8.22 2.12
N ALA A 79 -1.46 9.32 2.82
CA ALA A 79 -2.72 10.06 2.71
C ALA A 79 -2.49 11.55 2.89
N LYS A 80 -3.25 12.36 2.13
CA LYS A 80 -3.23 13.82 2.18
C LYS A 80 -4.64 14.36 2.18
N GLN A 81 -4.86 15.46 2.88
CA GLN A 81 -6.12 16.22 2.85
C GLN A 81 -5.87 17.69 2.60
N ASP A 82 -6.90 18.37 2.10
CA ASP A 82 -6.94 19.83 2.06
C ASP A 82 -7.17 20.41 3.47
N GLY A 83 -6.47 21.51 3.72
CA GLY A 83 -6.49 22.21 4.99
C GLY A 83 -5.35 21.83 5.92
N ARG A 84 -4.77 22.86 6.52
CA ARG A 84 -3.65 22.74 7.46
C ARG A 84 -4.01 21.92 8.71
N LYS A 85 -5.28 21.93 9.12
CA LYS A 85 -5.78 21.27 10.33
C LYS A 85 -6.45 19.96 9.97
N PRO A 86 -5.88 18.79 10.36
CA PRO A 86 -6.49 17.51 10.04
C PRO A 86 -7.89 17.38 10.62
N LYS A 87 -8.83 16.96 9.79
CA LYS A 87 -10.23 16.70 10.19
C LYS A 87 -10.30 15.35 10.93
N PRO A 88 -11.19 15.21 11.92
CA PRO A 88 -11.39 13.93 12.64
C PRO A 88 -11.70 12.77 11.68
N ALA A 89 -12.53 12.98 10.68
CA ALA A 89 -12.89 11.95 9.70
C ALA A 89 -11.68 11.51 8.83
N PHE A 90 -10.77 12.42 8.50
CA PHE A 90 -9.53 12.07 7.82
C PHE A 90 -8.61 11.23 8.74
N MET A 91 -8.50 11.60 10.00
CA MET A 91 -7.69 10.83 10.96
C MET A 91 -8.26 9.44 11.20
N ASP A 92 -9.57 9.29 11.27
CA ASP A 92 -10.25 8.00 11.40
C ASP A 92 -10.05 7.13 10.15
N LEU A 93 -10.18 7.70 8.95
CA LEU A 93 -9.88 7.04 7.69
C LEU A 93 -8.45 6.48 7.68
N VAL A 94 -7.46 7.33 8.00
CA VAL A 94 -6.04 6.94 8.00
C VAL A 94 -5.78 5.86 9.06
N GLY A 95 -6.36 6.00 10.26
CA GLY A 95 -6.25 5.02 11.32
C GLY A 95 -6.82 3.66 10.92
N SER A 96 -8.01 3.65 10.30
CA SER A 96 -8.66 2.43 9.78
C SER A 96 -7.85 1.77 8.67
N ALA A 97 -7.40 2.57 7.71
CA ALA A 97 -6.59 2.07 6.60
C ALA A 97 -5.25 1.48 7.09
N ALA A 98 -4.56 2.18 7.99
CA ALA A 98 -3.31 1.68 8.56
C ALA A 98 -3.51 0.38 9.37
N ALA A 99 -4.64 0.23 10.06
CA ALA A 99 -4.96 -1.00 10.78
C ALA A 99 -5.04 -2.21 9.84
N ILE A 100 -5.66 -2.05 8.68
CA ILE A 100 -5.76 -3.09 7.64
C ILE A 100 -4.39 -3.36 7.00
N VAL A 101 -3.72 -2.31 6.51
CA VAL A 101 -2.43 -2.42 5.79
C VAL A 101 -1.36 -3.09 6.64
N PHE A 102 -1.29 -2.76 7.92
CA PHE A 102 -0.22 -3.24 8.82
C PHE A 102 -0.66 -4.33 9.78
N THR A 103 -1.93 -4.74 9.73
CA THR A 103 -2.51 -5.76 10.62
C THR A 103 -2.25 -5.41 12.09
N VAL A 104 -2.63 -4.18 12.48
CA VAL A 104 -2.45 -3.62 13.83
C VAL A 104 -3.81 -3.12 14.34
N PRO A 105 -4.14 -3.24 15.62
CA PRO A 105 -5.41 -2.73 16.14
C PRO A 105 -5.65 -1.26 15.78
N LYS A 106 -6.88 -0.93 15.36
CA LYS A 106 -7.29 0.42 14.92
C LYS A 106 -6.97 1.50 15.98
N ASP A 107 -7.20 1.20 17.25
CA ASP A 107 -6.93 2.16 18.33
C ASP A 107 -5.46 2.56 18.42
N ASN A 108 -4.54 1.62 18.11
CA ASN A 108 -3.12 1.91 18.07
C ASN A 108 -2.76 2.81 16.88
N THR A 109 -3.28 2.51 15.70
CA THR A 109 -3.02 3.31 14.48
C THR A 109 -3.64 4.69 14.58
N LEU A 110 -4.86 4.81 15.10
CA LEU A 110 -5.53 6.09 15.32
C LEU A 110 -4.78 6.94 16.36
N THR A 111 -4.32 6.32 17.45
CA THR A 111 -3.48 6.99 18.46
C THR A 111 -2.18 7.50 17.85
N GLY A 112 -1.48 6.67 17.05
CA GLY A 112 -0.24 7.05 16.37
C GLY A 112 -0.46 8.22 15.41
N THR A 113 -1.47 8.12 14.55
CA THR A 113 -1.89 9.18 13.61
C THR A 113 -2.17 10.49 14.35
N THR A 114 -2.99 10.43 15.40
CA THR A 114 -3.37 11.60 16.19
C THR A 114 -2.15 12.25 16.88
N ARG A 115 -1.28 11.43 17.48
CA ARG A 115 -0.06 11.94 18.13
C ARG A 115 0.89 12.60 17.12
N CYS A 116 1.07 12.01 15.95
CA CYS A 116 1.91 12.55 14.90
C CYS A 116 1.38 13.92 14.45
N MET A 117 0.10 13.99 14.10
CA MET A 117 -0.54 15.20 13.61
C MET A 117 -0.59 16.33 14.67
N LYS A 118 -0.84 16.00 15.94
CA LYS A 118 -0.87 16.99 17.04
C LYS A 118 0.52 17.51 17.45
N ARG A 119 1.59 16.76 17.18
CA ARG A 119 2.96 17.21 17.52
C ARG A 119 3.48 18.29 16.61
N MET A 120 2.94 18.45 15.40
CA MET A 120 3.32 19.54 14.50
C MET A 120 2.87 20.88 15.06
N GLY A 121 3.76 21.88 15.06
CA GLY A 121 3.44 23.22 15.56
C GLY A 121 4.64 24.15 15.56
N LEU A 122 4.43 25.33 16.15
CA LEU A 122 5.37 26.46 16.08
C LEU A 122 6.79 26.10 16.57
N LEU A 123 6.89 25.20 17.57
CA LEU A 123 8.18 24.84 18.19
C LEU A 123 8.82 23.59 17.58
N ARG A 124 8.09 22.78 16.83
CA ARG A 124 8.54 21.47 16.32
C ARG A 124 8.59 21.38 14.79
N GLY A 125 8.24 22.50 14.11
CA GLY A 125 8.21 22.53 12.65
C GLY A 125 6.96 21.90 12.04
N ASP A 126 6.95 21.93 10.72
CA ASP A 126 5.84 21.47 9.90
C ASP A 126 5.98 20.00 9.44
N THR A 127 7.06 19.32 9.79
CA THR A 127 7.30 17.90 9.52
C THR A 127 7.75 17.19 10.80
N ILE A 128 7.09 16.12 11.15
CA ILE A 128 7.38 15.28 12.32
C ILE A 128 7.54 13.84 11.87
N LYS A 129 8.65 13.22 12.31
CA LYS A 129 8.86 11.77 12.21
C LYS A 129 8.80 11.17 13.60
N MET A 130 8.03 10.10 13.76
CA MET A 130 7.94 9.40 15.04
C MET A 130 7.66 7.91 14.85
N ARG A 131 8.10 7.11 15.80
CA ARG A 131 7.74 5.69 15.90
C ARG A 131 6.70 5.48 17.00
N TYR A 132 5.67 4.68 16.69
CA TYR A 132 4.68 4.26 17.66
C TYR A 132 4.16 2.86 17.31
N ARG A 133 4.26 1.91 18.26
CA ARG A 133 3.77 0.52 18.12
C ARG A 133 4.24 -0.16 16.81
N ARG A 134 5.55 -0.20 16.54
CA ARG A 134 6.18 -0.81 15.36
C ARG A 134 5.87 -0.12 14.03
N LEU A 135 5.20 1.01 14.05
CA LEU A 135 4.95 1.81 12.86
C LEU A 135 5.73 3.12 12.93
N ASN A 136 6.28 3.51 11.79
CA ASN A 136 6.88 4.82 11.60
C ASN A 136 5.84 5.72 10.98
N TYR A 137 5.71 6.92 11.50
CA TYR A 137 4.79 7.96 11.06
C TYR A 137 5.60 9.17 10.65
N GLU A 138 5.39 9.65 9.43
CA GLU A 138 5.88 10.92 8.96
C GLU A 138 4.70 11.81 8.63
N CYS A 139 4.54 12.88 9.39
CA CYS A 139 3.45 13.84 9.20
C CYS A 139 4.00 15.15 8.73
N THR A 140 3.40 15.71 7.69
CA THR A 140 3.78 17.00 7.13
C THR A 140 2.58 17.92 7.06
N ARG A 141 2.79 19.20 7.34
CA ARG A 141 1.79 20.26 7.26
C ARG A 141 2.33 21.41 6.43
N THR A 142 1.52 21.86 5.50
CA THR A 142 1.79 23.10 4.76
C THR A 142 0.78 24.18 5.17
N LYS A 143 0.78 25.31 4.46
CA LYS A 143 -0.27 26.34 4.67
C LYS A 143 -1.65 25.84 4.30
N THR A 144 -1.76 24.97 3.32
CA THR A 144 -3.03 24.56 2.68
C THR A 144 -3.35 23.08 2.81
N GLU A 145 -2.42 22.24 3.26
CA GLU A 145 -2.57 20.78 3.25
C GLU A 145 -1.95 20.15 4.50
N ALA A 146 -2.40 18.96 4.84
CA ALA A 146 -1.76 18.07 5.80
C ALA A 146 -1.67 16.65 5.22
N SER A 147 -0.51 16.01 5.38
CA SER A 147 -0.26 14.65 4.88
C SER A 147 0.39 13.77 5.94
N ILE A 148 0.27 12.47 5.74
CA ILE A 148 0.86 11.44 6.57
C ILE A 148 1.32 10.29 5.70
N ALA A 149 2.53 9.81 5.96
CA ALA A 149 3.06 8.55 5.47
C ALA A 149 3.27 7.61 6.66
N ILE A 150 2.83 6.36 6.53
CA ILE A 150 2.97 5.33 7.55
C ILE A 150 3.65 4.13 6.93
N THR A 151 4.70 3.63 7.59
CA THR A 151 5.45 2.45 7.19
C THR A 151 5.63 1.51 8.37
N ARG A 152 5.90 0.24 8.12
CA ARG A 152 6.32 -0.66 9.19
C ARG A 152 7.77 -0.34 9.58
N GLY A 153 8.02 -0.12 10.85
CA GLY A 153 9.39 -0.03 11.37
C GLY A 153 10.09 -1.39 11.27
N THR A 154 11.38 -1.39 10.93
CA THR A 154 12.23 -2.56 11.14
C THR A 154 12.33 -2.81 12.63
N ASP A 155 12.15 -4.07 13.05
CA ASP A 155 12.48 -4.48 14.42
C ASP A 155 14.02 -4.51 14.48
N GLU A 156 14.62 -3.52 15.16
CA GLU A 156 16.00 -3.56 15.62
C GLU A 156 16.07 -4.37 16.90
#